data_7fd505748690d0e7e7b376ef19e043e9
#
_entry.id   7fd505748690d0e7e7b376ef19e043e9
#
_cell.length_a   1.000
_cell.length_b   1.000
_cell.length_c   1.000
_cell.angle_alpha   90.00
_cell.angle_beta   90.00
_cell.angle_gamma   90.00
#
_symmetry.space_group_name_H-M   'P 1'
#
loop_
_entity.id
_entity.type
_entity.pdbx_description
1 polymer ?
#
loop_
_entity_poly.entity_id
_entity_poly.type
_entity_poly.pdbx_seq_one_letter_code
_entity_poly.pdbx_strand_id
1 'polypeptide(L)'
;MNATNPQGAVVSYTATATDDDGDALTPTCAPTSGSTFAIGTTTVHCSASEPGSNSSSGSFQVVVKGAAAQVTDLINLVNSFGLPADFQASFDTQLQAVLADLQANNTTQACSDLTAFSNHVQAQSGKGLTVSQANQLLAAAKQVQAVLGC
;
A
#
# COMPACT_ATOMS: atom_id res chain seq x y z
N MET A 1 2.42 2.25 -4.05
CA MET A 1 2.75 2.29 -2.60
C MET A 1 1.55 1.91 -1.76
N ASN A 2 1.72 1.62 -0.45
CA ASN A 2 0.62 1.24 0.43
C ASN A 2 0.00 2.48 1.10
N ALA A 3 -1.33 2.49 1.24
CA ALA A 3 -2.01 3.43 2.13
C ALA A 3 -1.51 3.23 3.57
N THR A 4 -1.47 4.31 4.33
CA THR A 4 -1.03 4.31 5.74
C THR A 4 -2.17 4.57 6.72
N ASN A 5 -3.32 5.01 6.19
CA ASN A 5 -4.55 5.28 6.92
C ASN A 5 -5.75 5.21 5.95
N PRO A 6 -7.01 5.36 6.44
CA PRO A 6 -8.19 5.31 5.58
C PRO A 6 -8.23 6.38 4.47
N GLN A 7 -7.53 7.51 4.64
CA GLN A 7 -7.48 8.60 3.66
C GLN A 7 -6.48 8.33 2.52
N GLY A 8 -5.56 7.37 2.69
CA GLY A 8 -4.55 7.01 1.71
C GLY A 8 -3.11 7.09 2.22
N ALA A 9 -2.23 7.76 1.47
CA ALA A 9 -0.83 7.92 1.83
C ALA A 9 -0.28 9.29 1.37
N VAL A 10 0.67 9.82 2.11
CA VAL A 10 1.48 10.97 1.65
C VAL A 10 2.49 10.45 0.62
N VAL A 11 2.49 11.07 -0.57
CA VAL A 11 3.35 10.65 -1.68
C VAL A 11 4.28 11.80 -2.09
N SER A 12 5.57 11.55 -1.98
CA SER A 12 6.59 12.45 -2.54
C SER A 12 7.09 11.91 -3.88
N TYR A 13 7.18 12.79 -4.85
CA TYR A 13 7.72 12.50 -6.18
C TYR A 13 8.56 13.67 -6.68
N THR A 14 9.38 13.44 -7.68
CA THR A 14 10.16 14.46 -8.36
C THR A 14 9.69 14.52 -9.82
N ALA A 15 9.43 15.72 -10.32
CA ALA A 15 9.18 16.00 -11.72
C ALA A 15 10.27 16.96 -12.23
N THR A 16 10.76 16.72 -13.42
CA THR A 16 11.77 17.54 -14.09
C THR A 16 11.25 17.99 -15.46
N ALA A 17 11.63 19.17 -15.88
CA ALA A 17 11.39 19.68 -17.21
C ALA A 17 12.65 20.42 -17.70
N THR A 18 12.86 20.42 -19.00
CA THR A 18 13.92 21.18 -19.67
C THR A 18 13.30 21.90 -20.87
N ASP A 19 13.84 23.06 -21.21
CA ASP A 19 13.49 23.75 -22.44
C ASP A 19 14.29 23.21 -23.66
N ASP A 20 14.09 23.84 -24.84
CA ASP A 20 14.74 23.42 -26.08
C ASP A 20 16.25 23.71 -26.08
N ASP A 21 16.72 24.63 -25.24
CA ASP A 21 18.14 24.96 -25.05
C ASP A 21 18.81 24.10 -23.99
N GLY A 22 18.03 23.24 -23.29
CA GLY A 22 18.50 22.30 -22.27
C GLY A 22 18.55 22.88 -20.86
N ASP A 23 18.00 24.06 -20.66
CA ASP A 23 17.92 24.71 -19.34
C ASP A 23 16.81 24.07 -18.48
N ALA A 24 17.08 23.91 -17.19
CA ALA A 24 16.15 23.29 -16.26
C ALA A 24 14.98 24.24 -15.91
N LEU A 25 13.76 23.76 -16.16
CA LEU A 25 12.53 24.43 -15.75
C LEU A 25 11.96 23.78 -14.48
N THR A 26 11.25 24.58 -13.68
CA THR A 26 10.52 24.05 -12.50
C THR A 26 9.08 23.73 -12.90
N PRO A 27 8.69 22.45 -13.02
CA PRO A 27 7.32 22.09 -13.34
C PRO A 27 6.39 22.33 -12.16
N THR A 28 5.17 22.76 -12.46
CA THR A 28 4.06 22.81 -11.49
C THR A 28 3.20 21.57 -11.70
N CYS A 29 2.98 20.79 -10.64
CA CYS A 29 2.23 19.54 -10.68
C CYS A 29 1.01 19.58 -9.75
N ALA A 30 -0.07 18.93 -10.18
CA ALA A 30 -1.28 18.73 -9.38
C ALA A 30 -1.76 17.27 -9.48
N PRO A 31 -2.02 16.57 -8.33
CA PRO A 31 -1.72 17.00 -6.95
C PRO A 31 -0.23 17.22 -6.70
N THR A 32 0.12 18.07 -5.72
CA THR A 32 1.51 18.43 -5.40
C THR A 32 2.27 17.29 -4.71
N SER A 33 3.58 17.21 -4.94
CA SER A 33 4.48 16.31 -4.18
C SER A 33 4.37 16.59 -2.68
N GLY A 34 4.33 15.55 -1.87
CA GLY A 34 4.15 15.63 -0.42
C GLY A 34 2.69 15.76 0.04
N SER A 35 1.71 15.78 -0.88
CA SER A 35 0.29 15.76 -0.50
C SER A 35 -0.22 14.34 -0.23
N THR A 36 -1.42 14.25 0.36
CA THR A 36 -2.11 12.96 0.56
C THR A 36 -2.80 12.55 -0.74
N PHE A 37 -2.47 11.34 -1.20
CA PHE A 37 -3.12 10.67 -2.32
C PHE A 37 -4.12 9.64 -1.80
N ALA A 38 -5.35 9.70 -2.29
CA ALA A 38 -6.39 8.76 -1.92
C ALA A 38 -6.06 7.32 -2.37
N ILE A 39 -6.69 6.34 -1.71
CA ILE A 39 -6.61 4.93 -2.12
C ILE A 39 -7.15 4.80 -3.56
N GLY A 40 -6.41 4.09 -4.40
CA GLY A 40 -6.69 3.91 -5.82
C GLY A 40 -5.63 4.53 -6.71
N THR A 41 -6.01 4.89 -7.93
CA THR A 41 -5.13 5.50 -8.92
C THR A 41 -5.44 6.99 -9.06
N THR A 42 -4.44 7.82 -8.87
CA THR A 42 -4.51 9.27 -9.08
C THR A 42 -3.58 9.66 -10.21
N THR A 43 -4.09 10.39 -11.21
CA THR A 43 -3.24 10.98 -12.25
C THR A 43 -2.70 12.32 -11.77
N VAL A 44 -1.40 12.48 -11.81
CA VAL A 44 -0.70 13.75 -11.57
C VAL A 44 -0.46 14.41 -12.92
N HIS A 45 -0.91 15.64 -13.07
CA HIS A 45 -0.66 16.48 -14.25
C HIS A 45 0.41 17.51 -13.90
N CYS A 46 1.42 17.62 -14.75
CA CYS A 46 2.50 18.59 -14.59
C CYS A 46 2.56 19.50 -15.83
N SER A 47 2.86 20.77 -15.62
CA SER A 47 3.13 21.73 -16.67
C SER A 47 4.37 22.55 -16.34
N ALA A 48 5.12 22.90 -17.36
CA ALA A 48 6.24 23.83 -17.28
C ALA A 48 6.11 24.84 -18.42
N SER A 49 6.44 26.08 -18.14
CA SER A 49 6.44 27.16 -19.12
C SER A 49 7.59 28.11 -18.87
N GLU A 50 8.14 28.63 -19.94
CA GLU A 50 9.11 29.71 -19.92
C GLU A 50 8.42 31.04 -20.22
N PRO A 51 8.83 32.17 -19.58
CA PRO A 51 8.25 33.47 -19.86
C PRO A 51 8.44 33.85 -21.36
N GLY A 52 7.32 34.00 -22.08
CA GLY A 52 7.31 34.37 -23.49
C GLY A 52 7.41 33.21 -24.49
N SER A 53 7.44 31.97 -24.03
CA SER A 53 7.57 30.75 -24.82
C SER A 53 6.39 29.79 -24.68
N ASN A 54 6.48 28.66 -25.36
CA ASN A 54 5.49 27.59 -25.33
C ASN A 54 5.45 26.91 -23.93
N SER A 55 4.28 26.39 -23.58
CA SER A 55 4.12 25.52 -22.41
C SER A 55 4.21 24.06 -22.81
N SER A 56 4.85 23.24 -21.97
CA SER A 56 4.86 21.79 -22.08
C SER A 56 4.07 21.18 -20.92
N SER A 57 3.43 20.04 -21.16
CA SER A 57 2.68 19.32 -20.12
C SER A 57 2.89 17.82 -20.23
N GLY A 58 2.80 17.14 -19.09
CA GLY A 58 2.89 15.70 -18.99
C GLY A 58 2.04 15.17 -17.85
N SER A 59 1.87 13.87 -17.77
CA SER A 59 1.16 13.23 -16.66
C SER A 59 1.73 11.87 -16.35
N PHE A 60 1.56 11.44 -15.10
CA PHE A 60 1.87 10.10 -14.62
C PHE A 60 0.85 9.65 -13.57
N GLN A 61 0.82 8.35 -13.29
CA GLN A 61 -0.12 7.79 -12.32
C GLN A 61 0.58 7.42 -11.02
N VAL A 62 -0.07 7.74 -9.93
CA VAL A 62 0.27 7.28 -8.58
C VAL A 62 -0.79 6.29 -8.14
N VAL A 63 -0.36 5.07 -7.78
CA VAL A 63 -1.25 4.02 -7.26
C VAL A 63 -1.00 3.84 -5.78
N VAL A 64 -2.05 4.05 -4.97
CA VAL A 64 -2.06 3.81 -3.52
C VAL A 64 -2.91 2.58 -3.23
N LYS A 65 -2.27 1.51 -2.74
CA LYS A 65 -2.93 0.24 -2.43
C LYS A 65 -3.76 0.37 -1.15
N GLY A 66 -5.06 0.07 -1.24
CA GLY A 66 -5.96 -0.04 -0.08
C GLY A 66 -5.80 -1.37 0.68
N ALA A 67 -6.66 -1.59 1.69
CA ALA A 67 -6.59 -2.74 2.59
C ALA A 67 -6.62 -4.08 1.84
N ALA A 68 -7.55 -4.29 0.91
CA ALA A 68 -7.68 -5.56 0.19
C ALA A 68 -6.41 -5.92 -0.61
N ALA A 69 -5.81 -4.94 -1.29
CA ALA A 69 -4.55 -5.15 -2.02
C ALA A 69 -3.38 -5.46 -1.07
N GLN A 70 -3.34 -4.82 0.11
CA GLN A 70 -2.33 -5.08 1.13
C GLN A 70 -2.52 -6.46 1.79
N VAL A 71 -3.76 -6.94 1.99
CA VAL A 71 -4.03 -8.33 2.43
C VAL A 71 -3.56 -9.34 1.37
N THR A 72 -3.76 -9.04 0.09
CA THR A 72 -3.22 -9.89 -1.00
C THR A 72 -1.69 -9.93 -0.96
N ASP A 73 -1.03 -8.78 -0.73
CA ASP A 73 0.44 -8.75 -0.55
C ASP A 73 0.86 -9.56 0.68
N LEU A 74 0.07 -9.55 1.77
CA LEU A 74 0.32 -10.32 2.99
C LEU A 74 0.19 -11.84 2.73
N ILE A 75 -0.80 -12.29 1.96
CA ILE A 75 -0.93 -13.68 1.51
C ILE A 75 0.32 -14.08 0.71
N ASN A 76 0.74 -13.25 -0.25
CA ASN A 76 1.94 -13.51 -1.04
C ASN A 76 3.20 -13.59 -0.16
N LEU A 77 3.27 -12.78 0.90
CA LEU A 77 4.38 -12.83 1.86
C LEU A 77 4.38 -14.17 2.62
N VAL A 78 3.23 -14.64 3.12
CA VAL A 78 3.11 -15.97 3.74
C VAL A 78 3.59 -17.06 2.79
N ASN A 79 3.12 -17.02 1.53
CA ASN A 79 3.47 -18.00 0.51
C ASN A 79 4.97 -18.01 0.17
N SER A 80 5.64 -16.86 0.29
CA SER A 80 7.08 -16.72 0.04
C SER A 80 7.97 -17.37 1.10
N PHE A 81 7.42 -17.71 2.26
CA PHE A 81 8.19 -18.28 3.37
C PHE A 81 8.47 -19.78 3.22
N GLY A 82 7.81 -20.47 2.29
CA GLY A 82 7.99 -21.90 2.08
C GLY A 82 7.62 -22.76 3.28
N LEU A 83 6.54 -22.38 3.98
CA LEU A 83 6.06 -23.08 5.18
C LEU A 83 5.47 -24.45 4.81
N PRO A 84 5.38 -25.43 5.76
CA PRO A 84 4.66 -26.66 5.56
C PRO A 84 3.22 -26.38 5.10
N ALA A 85 2.70 -27.17 4.16
CA ALA A 85 1.44 -26.89 3.46
C ALA A 85 0.24 -26.67 4.39
N ASP A 86 0.06 -27.52 5.41
CA ASP A 86 -1.04 -27.41 6.36
C ASP A 86 -0.92 -26.15 7.21
N PHE A 87 0.31 -25.76 7.55
CA PHE A 87 0.59 -24.58 8.34
C PHE A 87 0.36 -23.30 7.53
N GLN A 88 0.84 -23.28 6.28
CA GLN A 88 0.58 -22.19 5.35
C GLN A 88 -0.93 -22.02 5.09
N ALA A 89 -1.65 -23.11 4.82
CA ALA A 89 -3.09 -23.09 4.58
C ALA A 89 -3.90 -22.49 5.73
N SER A 90 -3.43 -22.64 6.97
CA SER A 90 -4.10 -22.05 8.15
C SER A 90 -4.04 -20.50 8.13
N PHE A 91 -2.92 -19.92 7.72
CA PHE A 91 -2.79 -18.46 7.56
C PHE A 91 -3.55 -17.96 6.34
N ASP A 92 -3.45 -18.69 5.21
CA ASP A 92 -4.16 -18.32 3.98
C ASP A 92 -5.67 -18.30 4.20
N THR A 93 -6.23 -19.29 4.93
CA THR A 93 -7.66 -19.31 5.26
C THR A 93 -8.09 -18.10 6.06
N GLN A 94 -7.31 -17.68 7.07
CA GLN A 94 -7.60 -16.49 7.87
C GLN A 94 -7.57 -15.21 7.02
N LEU A 95 -6.56 -15.06 6.17
CA LEU A 95 -6.43 -13.88 5.31
C LEU A 95 -7.48 -13.84 4.18
N GLN A 96 -7.93 -15.01 3.67
CA GLN A 96 -9.05 -15.08 2.73
C GLN A 96 -10.37 -14.66 3.39
N ALA A 97 -10.58 -15.00 4.68
CA ALA A 97 -11.73 -14.50 5.43
C ALA A 97 -11.71 -12.97 5.52
N VAL A 98 -10.55 -12.37 5.84
CA VAL A 98 -10.40 -10.91 5.83
C VAL A 98 -10.75 -10.32 4.46
N LEU A 99 -10.30 -10.93 3.35
CA LEU A 99 -10.64 -10.45 2.00
C LEU A 99 -12.16 -10.53 1.72
N ALA A 100 -12.82 -11.61 2.14
CA ALA A 100 -14.25 -11.77 2.00
C ALA A 100 -15.03 -10.70 2.77
N ASP A 101 -14.62 -10.40 3.99
CA ASP A 101 -15.22 -9.34 4.79
C ASP A 101 -15.03 -7.95 4.15
N LEU A 102 -13.84 -7.67 3.63
CA LEU A 102 -13.58 -6.42 2.91
C LEU A 102 -14.45 -6.28 1.65
N GLN A 103 -14.68 -7.37 0.91
CA GLN A 103 -15.59 -7.38 -0.25
C GLN A 103 -17.05 -7.16 0.16
N ALA A 104 -17.43 -7.65 1.33
CA ALA A 104 -18.75 -7.44 1.92
C ALA A 104 -18.90 -6.06 2.61
N ASN A 105 -17.87 -5.20 2.58
CA ASN A 105 -17.78 -3.94 3.33
C ASN A 105 -17.96 -4.10 4.85
N ASN A 106 -17.61 -5.27 5.39
CA ASN A 106 -17.69 -5.59 6.82
C ASN A 106 -16.35 -5.29 7.51
N THR A 107 -16.00 -4.01 7.63
CA THR A 107 -14.73 -3.56 8.19
C THR A 107 -14.54 -4.05 9.63
N THR A 108 -15.61 -4.07 10.43
CA THR A 108 -15.53 -4.52 11.84
C THR A 108 -15.08 -5.98 11.94
N GLN A 109 -15.64 -6.87 11.11
CA GLN A 109 -15.25 -8.28 11.10
C GLN A 109 -13.83 -8.46 10.54
N ALA A 110 -13.48 -7.74 9.46
CA ALA A 110 -12.12 -7.75 8.92
C ALA A 110 -11.08 -7.35 9.97
N CYS A 111 -11.37 -6.34 10.81
CA CYS A 111 -10.50 -5.93 11.93
C CYS A 111 -10.36 -7.04 13.00
N SER A 112 -11.47 -7.73 13.31
CA SER A 112 -11.48 -8.87 14.25
C SER A 112 -10.63 -10.02 13.71
N ASP A 113 -10.80 -10.38 12.45
CA ASP A 113 -10.07 -11.46 11.80
C ASP A 113 -8.56 -11.16 11.66
N LEU A 114 -8.19 -9.91 11.36
CA LEU A 114 -6.78 -9.47 11.40
C LEU A 114 -6.17 -9.55 12.80
N THR A 115 -6.96 -9.30 13.84
CA THR A 115 -6.51 -9.46 15.21
C THR A 115 -6.29 -10.94 15.54
N ALA A 116 -7.21 -11.82 15.13
CA ALA A 116 -7.07 -13.26 15.27
C ALA A 116 -5.84 -13.81 14.51
N PHE A 117 -5.63 -13.35 13.27
CA PHE A 117 -4.42 -13.65 12.50
C PHE A 117 -3.15 -13.21 13.24
N SER A 118 -3.10 -11.98 13.76
CA SER A 118 -1.95 -11.46 14.50
C SER A 118 -1.64 -12.29 15.75
N ASN A 119 -2.66 -12.68 16.50
CA ASN A 119 -2.51 -13.55 17.67
C ASN A 119 -1.96 -14.93 17.28
N HIS A 120 -2.44 -15.50 16.17
CA HIS A 120 -1.93 -16.76 15.63
C HIS A 120 -0.45 -16.65 15.25
N VAL A 121 -0.07 -15.59 14.51
CA VAL A 121 1.33 -15.31 14.14
C VAL A 121 2.22 -15.20 15.39
N GLN A 122 1.78 -14.49 16.44
CA GLN A 122 2.54 -14.36 17.69
C GLN A 122 2.73 -15.71 18.38
N ALA A 123 1.69 -16.54 18.43
CA ALA A 123 1.74 -17.88 19.04
C ALA A 123 2.71 -18.83 18.31
N GLN A 124 2.96 -18.59 17.02
CA GLN A 124 3.84 -19.39 16.17
C GLN A 124 5.26 -18.84 16.06
N SER A 125 5.51 -17.65 16.59
CA SER A 125 6.85 -17.03 16.57
C SER A 125 7.86 -17.85 17.35
N GLY A 126 8.98 -18.17 16.73
CA GLY A 126 10.03 -19.05 17.28
C GLY A 126 9.67 -20.54 17.30
N LYS A 127 8.56 -20.94 16.65
CA LYS A 127 8.10 -22.33 16.51
C LYS A 127 7.94 -22.68 15.03
N GLY A 128 6.74 -22.51 14.47
CA GLY A 128 6.45 -22.70 13.05
C GLY A 128 6.90 -21.54 12.16
N LEU A 129 7.04 -20.35 12.74
CA LEU A 129 7.62 -19.17 12.12
C LEU A 129 8.94 -18.80 12.81
N THR A 130 9.93 -18.34 12.06
CA THR A 130 11.05 -17.62 12.66
C THR A 130 10.55 -16.29 13.25
N VAL A 131 11.27 -15.74 14.23
CA VAL A 131 10.95 -14.44 14.82
C VAL A 131 10.92 -13.33 13.75
N SER A 132 11.82 -13.39 12.76
CA SER A 132 11.86 -12.43 11.65
C SER A 132 10.59 -12.51 10.78
N GLN A 133 10.15 -13.72 10.39
CA GLN A 133 8.92 -13.94 9.62
C GLN A 133 7.70 -13.44 10.39
N ALA A 134 7.59 -13.80 11.67
CA ALA A 134 6.50 -13.33 12.51
C ALA A 134 6.44 -11.80 12.58
N ASN A 135 7.58 -11.14 12.78
CA ASN A 135 7.64 -9.67 12.83
C ASN A 135 7.21 -9.02 11.51
N GLN A 136 7.58 -9.61 10.35
CA GLN A 136 7.15 -9.12 9.03
C GLN A 136 5.62 -9.24 8.87
N LEU A 137 5.03 -10.38 9.23
CA LEU A 137 3.59 -10.59 9.15
C LEU A 137 2.82 -9.66 10.08
N LEU A 138 3.29 -9.48 11.32
CA LEU A 138 2.67 -8.57 12.28
C LEU A 138 2.74 -7.12 11.83
N ALA A 139 3.86 -6.68 11.27
CA ALA A 139 4.00 -5.32 10.73
C ALA A 139 3.04 -5.09 9.56
N ALA A 140 2.92 -6.06 8.65
CA ALA A 140 2.01 -5.98 7.51
C ALA A 140 0.54 -6.00 7.95
N ALA A 141 0.16 -6.88 8.89
CA ALA A 141 -1.20 -6.92 9.44
C ALA A 141 -1.58 -5.60 10.14
N LYS A 142 -0.67 -5.05 10.95
CA LYS A 142 -0.86 -3.75 11.60
C LYS A 142 -1.04 -2.61 10.59
N GLN A 143 -0.32 -2.66 9.47
CA GLN A 143 -0.48 -1.69 8.39
C GLN A 143 -1.89 -1.76 7.78
N VAL A 144 -2.41 -2.97 7.53
CA VAL A 144 -3.78 -3.16 7.04
C VAL A 144 -4.81 -2.63 8.05
N GLN A 145 -4.63 -2.93 9.34
CA GLN A 145 -5.49 -2.41 10.41
C GLN A 145 -5.52 -0.87 10.43
N ALA A 146 -4.37 -0.21 10.28
CA ALA A 146 -4.29 1.24 10.21
C ALA A 146 -5.05 1.82 9.01
N VAL A 147 -5.03 1.14 7.86
CA VAL A 147 -5.79 1.53 6.66
C VAL A 147 -7.30 1.35 6.87
N LEU A 148 -7.72 0.38 7.67
CA LEU A 148 -9.13 0.14 8.01
C LEU A 148 -9.64 1.05 9.13
N GLY A 149 -8.74 1.63 9.92
CA GLY A 149 -9.06 2.45 11.07
C GLY A 149 -9.39 1.62 12.33
N CYS A 150 -8.82 0.42 12.42
CA CYS A 150 -9.03 -0.44 13.60
C CYS A 150 -8.13 -0.11 14.79
#